data_908a52185a1cff6e6bdf98714daf4ac7
#
_entry.id   908a52185a1cff6e6bdf98714daf4ac7
#
_cell.length_a   1.000
_cell.length_b   1.000
_cell.length_c   1.000
_cell.angle_alpha   90.00
_cell.angle_beta   90.00
_cell.angle_gamma   90.00
#
_symmetry.space_group_name_H-M   'P 1'
#
loop_
_entity.id
_entity.type
_entity.pdbx_description
1 polymer ?
#
loop_
_entity_poly.entity_id
_entity_poly.type
_entity_poly.pdbx_seq_one_letter_code
_entity_poly.pdbx_strand_id
1 'polypeptide(L)'
;VLFDKRFTYQSLTDKGNVKTTHSRWVSEISYIDNEASVSLIFSPAVVPLITRLEERLTSYELKKDSQLTSRYETRLYELQMASRTTGQTPVFEITDFRKQLGIAEDEYIRSDNFKRRVLDIAISQINTFTDIKVKSEQHKTGRSISGYSFSFKSKTTAKTLAKHKGEQLELVSKLTPKQIQLFSSKLAYSPSF
;
A
#
# COMPACT_ATOMS: atom_id res chain seq x y z
N VAL A 1 -19.08 8.16 -3.90
CA VAL A 1 -18.98 6.68 -4.04
C VAL A 1 -17.82 6.33 -4.95
N LEU A 2 -17.16 5.17 -4.77
CA LEU A 2 -16.01 4.75 -5.59
C LEU A 2 -16.36 4.67 -7.09
N PHE A 3 -17.57 4.25 -7.40
CA PHE A 3 -18.10 4.13 -8.77
C PHE A 3 -18.10 5.46 -9.54
N ASP A 4 -18.27 6.59 -8.86
CA ASP A 4 -18.32 7.91 -9.48
C ASP A 4 -16.93 8.56 -9.63
N LYS A 5 -15.91 7.96 -9.05
CA LYS A 5 -14.54 8.50 -9.13
C LYS A 5 -13.97 8.31 -10.51
N ARG A 6 -13.58 9.43 -11.14
CA ARG A 6 -12.97 9.50 -12.47
C ARG A 6 -11.51 9.89 -12.35
N PHE A 7 -10.72 9.52 -13.33
CA PHE A 7 -9.36 9.99 -13.51
C PHE A 7 -9.09 10.29 -14.97
N THR A 8 -8.09 11.11 -15.21
CA THR A 8 -7.66 11.51 -16.56
C THR A 8 -6.18 11.18 -16.69
N TYR A 9 -5.80 10.60 -17.82
CA TYR A 9 -4.40 10.38 -18.16
C TYR A 9 -4.12 10.74 -19.59
N GLN A 10 -2.85 11.01 -19.89
CA GLN A 10 -2.37 11.32 -21.23
C GLN A 10 -1.45 10.21 -21.73
N SER A 11 -1.57 9.87 -22.98
CA SER A 11 -0.70 8.95 -23.71
C SER A 11 -0.34 9.56 -25.07
N LEU A 12 0.72 9.07 -25.68
CA LEU A 12 1.03 9.43 -27.06
C LEU A 12 0.38 8.41 -27.99
N THR A 13 -0.13 8.89 -29.12
CA THR A 13 -0.56 8.03 -30.22
C THR A 13 0.65 7.61 -31.04
N ASP A 14 0.52 6.59 -31.89
CA ASP A 14 1.57 6.13 -32.80
C ASP A 14 2.09 7.25 -33.74
N LYS A 15 1.29 8.28 -33.94
CA LYS A 15 1.65 9.49 -34.71
C LYS A 15 2.27 10.60 -33.88
N GLY A 16 2.55 10.37 -32.59
CA GLY A 16 3.15 11.34 -31.66
C GLY A 16 2.18 12.40 -31.11
N ASN A 17 0.87 12.30 -31.40
CA ASN A 17 -0.11 13.23 -30.85
C ASN A 17 -0.49 12.87 -29.42
N VAL A 18 -0.77 13.87 -28.59
CA VAL A 18 -1.24 13.68 -27.21
C VAL A 18 -2.71 13.23 -27.23
N LYS A 19 -2.96 12.05 -26.67
CA LYS A 19 -4.30 11.51 -26.44
C LYS A 19 -4.64 11.69 -24.97
N THR A 20 -5.66 12.47 -24.68
CA THR A 20 -6.22 12.61 -23.32
C THR A 20 -7.39 11.65 -23.14
N THR A 21 -7.31 10.80 -22.15
CA THR A 21 -8.34 9.79 -21.84
C THR A 21 -8.95 10.05 -20.48
N HIS A 22 -10.27 10.11 -20.42
CA HIS A 22 -11.05 10.15 -19.18
C HIS A 22 -11.63 8.77 -18.91
N SER A 23 -11.40 8.25 -17.70
CA SER A 23 -11.88 6.92 -17.31
C SER A 23 -12.40 6.92 -15.86
N ARG A 24 -13.10 5.83 -15.51
CA ARG A 24 -13.49 5.54 -14.13
C ARG A 24 -12.57 4.47 -13.54
N TRP A 25 -12.51 4.39 -12.21
CA TRP A 25 -11.74 3.33 -11.55
C TRP A 25 -12.39 1.96 -11.70
N VAL A 26 -13.70 1.90 -11.55
CA VAL A 26 -14.47 0.67 -11.64
C VAL A 26 -15.57 0.82 -12.73
N SER A 27 -15.79 -0.24 -13.46
CA SER A 27 -16.88 -0.35 -14.43
C SER A 27 -18.16 -0.89 -13.79
N GLU A 28 -18.03 -1.72 -12.74
CA GLU A 28 -19.16 -2.34 -12.07
C GLU A 28 -18.87 -2.53 -10.58
N ILE A 29 -19.90 -2.34 -9.75
CA ILE A 29 -19.92 -2.68 -8.33
C ILE A 29 -21.21 -3.45 -8.08
N SER A 30 -21.10 -4.67 -7.56
CA SER A 30 -22.24 -5.50 -7.20
C SER A 30 -22.19 -5.82 -5.70
N TYR A 31 -23.34 -5.71 -5.07
CA TYR A 31 -23.54 -6.07 -3.67
C TYR A 31 -24.38 -7.34 -3.63
N ILE A 32 -23.98 -8.32 -2.84
CA ILE A 32 -24.74 -9.54 -2.66
C ILE A 32 -25.49 -9.43 -1.33
N ASP A 33 -26.82 -9.39 -1.43
CA ASP A 33 -27.68 -9.29 -0.26
C ASP A 33 -27.50 -10.53 0.62
N ASN A 34 -27.43 -10.32 1.93
CA ASN A 34 -27.20 -11.33 2.97
C ASN A 34 -25.82 -12.01 2.96
N GLU A 35 -24.92 -11.64 2.06
CA GLU A 35 -23.52 -12.00 2.10
C GLU A 35 -22.70 -10.72 2.33
N ALA A 36 -21.81 -10.68 3.29
CA ALA A 36 -20.92 -9.54 3.53
C ALA A 36 -19.85 -9.45 2.44
N SER A 37 -20.26 -9.49 1.16
CA SER A 37 -19.38 -9.49 0.01
C SER A 37 -19.76 -8.43 -1.02
N VAL A 38 -18.73 -7.86 -1.66
CA VAL A 38 -18.84 -6.87 -2.72
C VAL A 38 -17.99 -7.33 -3.89
N SER A 39 -18.55 -7.37 -5.09
CA SER A 39 -17.82 -7.63 -6.33
C SER A 39 -17.49 -6.31 -7.02
N LEU A 40 -16.24 -6.18 -7.48
CA LEU A 40 -15.75 -5.02 -8.20
C LEU A 40 -15.16 -5.45 -9.54
N ILE A 41 -15.58 -4.81 -10.62
CA ILE A 41 -14.93 -4.95 -11.93
C ILE A 41 -14.20 -3.64 -12.24
N PHE A 42 -12.88 -3.70 -12.35
CA PHE A 42 -12.07 -2.54 -12.72
C PHE A 42 -12.24 -2.19 -14.19
N SER A 43 -12.17 -0.90 -14.52
CA SER A 43 -12.20 -0.48 -15.91
C SER A 43 -10.96 -0.97 -16.67
N PRO A 44 -11.05 -1.25 -17.99
CA PRO A 44 -9.91 -1.69 -18.79
C PRO A 44 -8.69 -0.77 -18.73
N ALA A 45 -8.90 0.53 -18.50
CA ALA A 45 -7.83 1.51 -18.35
C ALA A 45 -7.07 1.37 -17.01
N VAL A 46 -7.69 0.79 -15.99
CA VAL A 46 -7.08 0.59 -14.64
C VAL A 46 -6.30 -0.72 -14.59
N VAL A 47 -6.76 -1.74 -15.29
CA VAL A 47 -6.14 -3.08 -15.25
C VAL A 47 -4.63 -3.05 -15.52
N PRO A 48 -4.09 -2.38 -16.56
CA PRO A 48 -2.66 -2.29 -16.79
C PRO A 48 -1.92 -1.53 -15.70
N LEU A 49 -2.58 -0.58 -15.02
CA LEU A 49 -1.99 0.16 -13.91
C LEU A 49 -1.84 -0.71 -12.66
N ILE A 50 -2.80 -1.59 -12.42
CA ILE A 50 -2.80 -2.51 -11.27
C ILE A 50 -1.81 -3.67 -11.50
N THR A 51 -1.82 -4.28 -12.69
CA THR A 51 -0.96 -5.43 -13.02
C THR A 51 0.51 -5.06 -13.12
N ARG A 52 0.84 -3.84 -13.55
CA ARG A 52 2.23 -3.34 -13.54
C ARG A 52 2.72 -2.95 -12.16
N LEU A 53 1.84 -2.85 -11.17
CA LEU A 53 2.20 -2.58 -9.79
C LEU A 53 2.86 -3.79 -9.11
N GLU A 54 2.69 -5.01 -9.60
CA GLU A 54 3.30 -6.21 -9.01
C GLU A 54 4.83 -6.13 -8.90
N GLU A 55 5.49 -5.45 -9.82
CA GLU A 55 6.95 -5.23 -9.78
C GLU A 55 7.41 -4.20 -8.74
N ARG A 56 6.50 -3.36 -8.24
CA ARG A 56 6.81 -2.22 -7.34
C ARG A 56 5.96 -2.15 -6.09
N LEU A 57 5.05 -3.10 -5.89
CA LEU A 57 4.18 -3.10 -4.71
C LEU A 57 4.95 -3.52 -3.47
N THR A 58 4.96 -2.64 -2.51
CA THR A 58 5.25 -3.00 -1.13
C THR A 58 4.00 -3.69 -0.57
N SER A 59 3.95 -5.02 -0.60
CA SER A 59 2.88 -5.76 0.05
C SER A 59 3.05 -5.70 1.57
N TYR A 60 2.00 -5.40 2.29
CA TYR A 60 1.93 -5.52 3.74
C TYR A 60 0.69 -6.33 4.14
N GLU A 61 0.79 -7.04 5.25
CA GLU A 61 -0.32 -7.87 5.70
C GLU A 61 -1.45 -6.98 6.26
N LEU A 62 -2.61 -6.98 5.61
CA LEU A 62 -3.82 -6.27 6.06
C LEU A 62 -4.21 -6.60 7.51
N LYS A 63 -3.88 -7.81 8.00
CA LYS A 63 -4.10 -8.19 9.41
C LYS A 63 -3.41 -7.27 10.41
N LYS A 64 -2.29 -6.66 10.03
CA LYS A 64 -1.52 -5.75 10.89
C LYS A 64 -2.10 -4.34 10.89
N ASP A 65 -2.73 -3.97 9.78
CA ASP A 65 -3.41 -2.68 9.62
C ASP A 65 -4.79 -2.67 10.28
N SER A 66 -5.48 -3.80 10.32
CA SER A 66 -6.82 -3.93 10.90
C SER A 66 -6.92 -3.62 12.41
N GLN A 67 -5.79 -3.52 13.10
CA GLN A 67 -5.73 -3.14 14.52
C GLN A 67 -5.54 -1.63 14.73
N LEU A 68 -5.25 -0.88 13.66
CA LEU A 68 -5.19 0.57 13.70
C LEU A 68 -6.63 1.12 13.67
N THR A 69 -6.95 1.95 14.63
CA THR A 69 -8.33 2.41 14.86
C THR A 69 -8.66 3.72 14.19
N SER A 70 -7.64 4.51 13.85
CA SER A 70 -7.78 5.83 13.27
C SER A 70 -7.30 5.89 11.82
N ARG A 71 -8.03 6.64 10.98
CA ARG A 71 -7.62 6.95 9.60
C ARG A 71 -6.20 7.54 9.51
N TYR A 72 -5.77 8.29 10.52
CA TYR A 72 -4.44 8.92 10.54
C TYR A 72 -3.33 7.91 10.77
N GLU A 73 -3.57 6.90 11.59
CA GLU A 73 -2.65 5.80 11.90
C GLU A 73 -2.43 4.94 10.66
N THR A 74 -3.53 4.50 10.04
CA THR A 74 -3.51 3.72 8.79
C THR A 74 -2.78 4.48 7.70
N ARG A 75 -3.12 5.76 7.49
CA ARG A 75 -2.51 6.55 6.44
C ARG A 75 -1.02 6.81 6.68
N LEU A 76 -0.61 7.07 7.93
CA LEU A 76 0.79 7.21 8.28
C LEU A 76 1.56 5.91 8.06
N TYR A 77 0.97 4.77 8.40
CA TYR A 77 1.57 3.45 8.16
C TYR A 77 1.76 3.19 6.66
N GLU A 78 0.76 3.48 5.83
CA GLU A 78 0.86 3.37 4.37
C GLU A 78 2.01 4.22 3.79
N LEU A 79 2.15 5.48 4.23
CA LEU A 79 3.24 6.36 3.80
C LEU A 79 4.62 5.79 4.17
N GLN A 80 4.73 5.12 5.31
CA GLN A 80 5.96 4.45 5.73
C GLN A 80 6.21 3.18 4.89
N MET A 81 5.16 2.43 4.58
CA MET A 81 5.28 1.23 3.75
C MET A 81 5.74 1.55 2.33
N ALA A 82 5.36 2.69 1.77
CA ALA A 82 5.88 3.16 0.49
C ALA A 82 7.42 3.31 0.47
N SER A 83 8.04 3.52 1.64
CA SER A 83 9.49 3.65 1.81
C SER A 83 10.12 2.44 2.52
N ARG A 84 9.46 1.28 2.49
CA ARG A 84 9.87 0.09 3.28
C ARG A 84 11.28 -0.39 2.96
N THR A 85 11.71 -0.30 1.72
CA THR A 85 13.04 -0.72 1.27
C THR A 85 14.17 0.13 1.83
N THR A 86 13.94 1.42 2.01
CA THR A 86 14.92 2.38 2.53
C THR A 86 14.93 2.46 4.06
N GLY A 87 13.83 2.09 4.73
CA GLY A 87 13.65 2.25 6.17
C GLY A 87 13.53 3.70 6.63
N GLN A 88 13.46 4.63 5.68
CA GLN A 88 13.32 6.07 5.93
C GLN A 88 12.41 6.70 4.89
N THR A 89 11.55 7.62 5.32
CA THR A 89 10.76 8.44 4.41
C THR A 89 11.55 9.68 3.98
N PRO A 90 11.21 10.28 2.84
CA PRO A 90 11.63 11.65 2.57
C PRO A 90 11.09 12.62 3.63
N VAL A 91 11.59 13.84 3.65
CA VAL A 91 11.00 14.90 4.46
C VAL A 91 9.69 15.32 3.80
N PHE A 92 8.60 15.12 4.52
CA PHE A 92 7.29 15.62 4.12
C PHE A 92 7.15 17.08 4.57
N GLU A 93 6.89 17.98 3.66
CA GLU A 93 6.54 19.37 3.97
C GLU A 93 5.20 19.37 4.76
N ILE A 94 5.10 20.24 5.76
CA ILE A 94 4.00 20.20 6.74
C ILE A 94 2.62 20.30 6.10
N THR A 95 2.44 21.16 5.11
CA THR A 95 1.16 21.39 4.43
C THR A 95 0.74 20.16 3.62
N ASP A 96 1.67 19.60 2.85
CA ASP A 96 1.42 18.40 2.05
C ASP A 96 1.23 17.17 2.92
N PHE A 97 1.98 17.07 4.01
CA PHE A 97 1.84 15.98 4.96
C PHE A 97 0.46 15.93 5.61
N ARG A 98 -0.05 17.09 6.03
CA ARG A 98 -1.43 17.20 6.56
C ARG A 98 -2.48 16.76 5.54
N LYS A 99 -2.34 17.19 4.28
CA LYS A 99 -3.21 16.76 3.17
C LYS A 99 -3.13 15.24 2.93
N GLN A 100 -1.93 14.69 2.94
CA GLN A 100 -1.72 13.25 2.77
C GLN A 100 -2.33 12.41 3.89
N LEU A 101 -2.35 12.93 5.12
CA LEU A 101 -3.04 12.31 6.25
C LEU A 101 -4.57 12.50 6.21
N GLY A 102 -5.09 13.31 5.29
CA GLY A 102 -6.51 13.62 5.18
C GLY A 102 -7.03 14.55 6.27
N ILE A 103 -6.16 15.46 6.77
CA ILE A 103 -6.52 16.46 7.78
C ILE A 103 -7.04 17.70 7.06
N ALA A 104 -8.22 18.15 7.47
CA ALA A 104 -8.81 19.38 6.95
C ALA A 104 -8.01 20.63 7.39
N GLU A 105 -8.15 21.74 6.65
CA GLU A 105 -7.36 22.94 6.92
C GLU A 105 -7.66 23.56 8.29
N ASP A 106 -8.88 23.41 8.78
CA ASP A 106 -9.38 23.88 10.08
C ASP A 106 -9.11 22.91 11.24
N GLU A 107 -8.71 21.65 10.96
CA GLU A 107 -8.39 20.66 11.99
C GLU A 107 -6.95 20.84 12.49
N TYR A 108 -6.72 20.74 13.79
CA TYR A 108 -5.39 20.76 14.43
C TYR A 108 -4.45 21.88 13.92
N ILE A 109 -4.96 23.10 13.81
CA ILE A 109 -4.22 24.29 13.29
C ILE A 109 -2.89 24.49 14.03
N ARG A 110 -2.90 24.31 15.35
CA ARG A 110 -1.69 24.46 16.18
C ARG A 110 -0.80 23.23 16.02
N SER A 111 0.48 23.46 15.73
CA SER A 111 1.48 22.40 15.54
C SER A 111 1.66 21.47 16.74
N ASP A 112 1.51 21.99 17.96
CA ASP A 112 1.58 21.20 19.20
C ASP A 112 0.37 20.26 19.34
N ASN A 113 -0.82 20.71 18.97
CA ASN A 113 -2.01 19.86 18.93
C ASN A 113 -1.90 18.78 17.86
N PHE A 114 -1.47 19.14 16.65
CA PHE A 114 -1.22 18.18 15.58
C PHE A 114 -0.22 17.11 16.03
N LYS A 115 0.91 17.52 16.60
CA LYS A 115 1.90 16.57 17.10
C LYS A 115 1.31 15.63 18.14
N ARG A 116 0.73 16.15 19.21
CA ARG A 116 0.27 15.32 20.34
C ARG A 116 -0.95 14.47 20.03
N ARG A 117 -1.90 15.01 19.28
CA ARG A 117 -3.21 14.35 19.05
C ARG A 117 -3.26 13.49 17.79
N VAL A 118 -2.34 13.70 16.85
CA VAL A 118 -2.28 12.93 15.62
C VAL A 118 -0.99 12.12 15.55
N LEU A 119 0.17 12.77 15.51
CA LEU A 119 1.42 12.07 15.26
C LEU A 119 1.87 11.14 16.38
N ASP A 120 1.89 11.63 17.62
CA ASP A 120 2.39 10.85 18.76
C ASP A 120 1.47 9.64 19.02
N ILE A 121 0.16 9.80 18.84
CA ILE A 121 -0.82 8.70 18.94
C ILE A 121 -0.60 7.71 17.79
N ALA A 122 -0.54 8.19 16.55
CA ALA A 122 -0.34 7.32 15.40
C ALA A 122 0.96 6.52 15.49
N ILE A 123 2.08 7.15 15.86
CA ILE A 123 3.36 6.47 16.06
C ILE A 123 3.27 5.42 17.17
N SER A 124 2.60 5.75 18.29
CA SER A 124 2.40 4.81 19.40
C SER A 124 1.61 3.57 18.95
N GLN A 125 0.52 3.77 18.24
CA GLN A 125 -0.32 2.70 17.71
C GLN A 125 0.44 1.84 16.69
N ILE A 126 1.11 2.46 15.73
CA ILE A 126 1.97 1.75 14.75
C ILE A 126 3.04 0.94 15.49
N ASN A 127 3.69 1.55 16.48
CA ASN A 127 4.70 0.87 17.29
C ASN A 127 4.14 -0.28 18.15
N THR A 128 2.87 -0.28 18.46
CA THR A 128 2.23 -1.33 19.27
C THR A 128 1.73 -2.46 18.38
N PHE A 129 0.98 -2.13 17.34
CA PHE A 129 0.16 -3.09 16.60
C PHE A 129 0.73 -3.54 15.25
N THR A 130 1.72 -2.84 14.69
CA THR A 130 2.30 -3.22 13.40
C THR A 130 3.66 -3.93 13.53
N ASP A 131 4.19 -4.37 12.39
CA ASP A 131 5.48 -5.07 12.29
C ASP A 131 6.71 -4.16 12.25
N ILE A 132 6.52 -2.85 12.38
CA ILE A 132 7.62 -1.87 12.36
C ILE A 132 7.71 -1.10 13.68
N LYS A 133 8.91 -0.58 13.94
CA LYS A 133 9.16 0.39 15.00
C LYS A 133 9.60 1.70 14.39
N VAL A 134 8.80 2.75 14.60
CA VAL A 134 8.90 4.05 13.95
C VAL A 134 9.43 5.09 14.94
N LYS A 135 10.25 6.01 14.42
CA LYS A 135 10.66 7.25 15.09
C LYS A 135 10.41 8.41 14.12
N SER A 136 9.86 9.50 14.63
CA SER A 136 9.70 10.75 13.86
C SER A 136 10.85 11.70 14.13
N GLU A 137 11.25 12.41 13.12
CA GLU A 137 12.15 13.54 13.18
C GLU A 137 11.43 14.80 12.69
N GLN A 138 11.59 15.88 13.45
CA GLN A 138 10.94 17.16 13.16
C GLN A 138 11.93 18.12 12.53
N HIS A 139 11.59 18.62 11.37
CA HIS A 139 12.38 19.63 10.65
C HIS A 139 11.81 21.01 10.89
N LYS A 140 12.70 22.01 11.07
CA LYS A 140 12.33 23.39 11.37
C LYS A 140 13.01 24.36 10.41
N THR A 141 12.30 25.40 10.08
CA THR A 141 12.85 26.58 9.40
C THR A 141 12.64 27.77 10.34
N GLY A 142 13.74 28.24 10.96
CA GLY A 142 13.65 29.21 12.02
C GLY A 142 12.93 28.66 13.26
N ARG A 143 11.86 29.33 13.69
CA ARG A 143 11.02 28.91 14.83
C ARG A 143 9.83 28.04 14.44
N SER A 144 9.55 27.90 13.16
CA SER A 144 8.39 27.17 12.64
C SER A 144 8.77 25.76 12.21
N ILE A 145 7.84 24.81 12.39
CA ILE A 145 7.99 23.45 11.88
C ILE A 145 7.75 23.48 10.38
N SER A 146 8.74 23.04 9.60
CA SER A 146 8.65 22.96 8.14
C SER A 146 8.23 21.58 7.66
N GLY A 147 8.49 20.53 8.43
CA GLY A 147 8.14 19.18 8.01
C GLY A 147 8.50 18.10 9.01
N TYR A 148 8.22 16.86 8.59
CA TYR A 148 8.53 15.65 9.34
C TYR A 148 9.16 14.59 8.43
N SER A 149 10.09 13.83 8.96
CA SER A 149 10.56 12.56 8.38
C SER A 149 10.42 11.44 9.38
N PHE A 150 10.41 10.21 8.89
CA PHE A 150 10.25 9.02 9.73
C PHE A 150 11.34 8.02 9.40
N SER A 151 11.96 7.48 10.44
CA SER A 151 12.85 6.32 10.34
C SER A 151 12.17 5.12 11.01
N PHE A 152 12.26 3.94 10.39
CA PHE A 152 11.62 2.76 10.92
C PHE A 152 12.42 1.50 10.64
N LYS A 153 12.23 0.50 11.49
CA LYS A 153 12.87 -0.81 11.39
C LYS A 153 11.80 -1.89 11.56
N SER A 154 11.92 -2.99 10.80
CA SER A 154 11.06 -4.15 11.01
C SER A 154 11.31 -4.76 12.38
N LYS A 155 10.24 -5.13 13.09
CA LYS A 155 10.29 -5.92 14.33
C LYS A 155 10.49 -7.41 14.08
N THR A 156 10.44 -7.83 12.79
CA THR A 156 10.51 -9.24 12.43
C THR A 156 11.91 -9.77 12.75
N THR A 157 11.99 -10.62 13.73
CA THR A 157 13.13 -11.46 14.02
C THR A 157 13.32 -12.46 12.88
N ALA A 158 14.56 -12.82 12.56
CA ALA A 158 14.97 -13.74 11.50
C ALA A 158 14.20 -15.08 11.41
N LYS A 159 13.43 -15.44 12.44
CA LYS A 159 12.56 -16.62 12.48
C LYS A 159 11.43 -16.62 11.43
N THR A 160 10.91 -15.46 11.04
CA THR A 160 9.77 -15.40 10.09
C THR A 160 10.23 -15.53 8.64
N LEU A 161 11.43 -15.05 8.30
CA LEU A 161 12.02 -15.24 6.96
C LEU A 161 12.41 -16.70 6.69
N ALA A 162 12.83 -17.41 7.73
CA ALA A 162 13.10 -18.85 7.65
C ALA A 162 11.82 -19.69 7.48
N LYS A 163 10.71 -19.25 8.08
CA LYS A 163 9.43 -19.95 7.98
C LYS A 163 8.81 -19.84 6.59
N HIS A 164 8.84 -18.66 5.97
CA HIS A 164 8.33 -18.50 4.58
C HIS A 164 9.22 -19.18 3.54
N LYS A 165 10.54 -19.21 3.73
CA LYS A 165 11.43 -19.99 2.87
C LYS A 165 11.24 -21.50 3.05
N GLY A 166 10.95 -21.94 4.28
CA GLY A 166 10.64 -23.32 4.60
C GLY A 166 9.30 -23.78 4.02
N GLU A 167 8.24 -22.95 4.10
CA GLU A 167 6.92 -23.31 3.58
C GLU A 167 6.88 -23.39 2.05
N GLN A 168 7.61 -22.53 1.33
CA GLN A 168 7.73 -22.65 -0.14
C GLN A 168 8.50 -23.90 -0.56
N LEU A 169 9.55 -24.27 0.16
CA LEU A 169 10.31 -25.50 -0.09
C LEU A 169 9.51 -26.77 0.30
N GLU A 170 8.71 -26.70 1.37
CA GLU A 170 7.83 -27.81 1.77
C GLU A 170 6.66 -28.07 0.81
N LEU A 171 6.11 -27.03 0.17
CA LEU A 171 5.06 -27.18 -0.84
C LEU A 171 5.58 -27.90 -2.10
N VAL A 172 6.81 -27.66 -2.50
CA VAL A 172 7.44 -28.34 -3.65
C VAL A 172 7.94 -29.73 -3.26
N SER A 173 8.35 -29.95 -2.00
CA SER A 173 8.83 -31.25 -1.52
C SER A 173 7.71 -32.25 -1.25
N LYS A 174 6.44 -31.83 -1.21
CA LYS A 174 5.27 -32.71 -1.00
C LYS A 174 4.70 -33.30 -2.28
N LEU A 175 5.20 -32.94 -3.43
CA LEU A 175 4.78 -33.54 -4.69
C LEU A 175 5.46 -34.91 -4.86
N THR A 176 4.63 -35.92 -5.05
CA THR A 176 5.14 -37.26 -5.36
C THR A 176 5.77 -37.30 -6.76
N PRO A 177 6.73 -38.23 -7.03
CA PRO A 177 7.33 -38.35 -8.37
C PRO A 177 6.29 -38.50 -9.49
N LYS A 178 5.16 -39.17 -9.22
CA LYS A 178 4.03 -39.32 -10.16
C LYS A 178 3.32 -37.98 -10.45
N GLN A 179 3.19 -37.14 -9.45
CA GLN A 179 2.59 -35.81 -9.62
C GLN A 179 3.53 -34.87 -10.39
N ILE A 180 4.83 -34.94 -10.12
CA ILE A 180 5.83 -34.15 -10.87
C ILE A 180 5.80 -34.56 -12.35
N GLN A 181 5.74 -35.85 -12.65
CA GLN A 181 5.69 -36.34 -14.03
C GLN A 181 4.38 -35.96 -14.74
N LEU A 182 3.25 -35.97 -14.01
CA LEU A 182 1.95 -35.54 -14.54
C LEU A 182 1.92 -34.05 -14.86
N PHE A 183 2.49 -33.21 -13.99
CA PHE A 183 2.53 -31.76 -14.22
C PHE A 183 3.53 -31.37 -15.30
N SER A 184 4.68 -32.02 -15.37
CA SER A 184 5.67 -31.77 -16.45
C SER A 184 5.14 -32.17 -17.82
N SER A 185 4.41 -33.29 -17.93
CA SER A 185 3.78 -33.68 -19.19
C SER A 185 2.65 -32.75 -19.62
N LYS A 186 1.87 -32.20 -18.69
CA LYS A 186 0.83 -31.20 -19.00
C LYS A 186 1.40 -29.84 -19.43
N LEU A 187 2.50 -29.41 -18.82
CA LEU A 187 3.20 -28.17 -19.21
C LEU A 187 3.85 -28.28 -20.59
N ALA A 188 4.38 -29.47 -20.95
CA ALA A 188 4.98 -29.71 -22.26
C ALA A 188 3.94 -29.74 -23.41
N TYR A 189 2.65 -29.91 -23.07
CA TYR A 189 1.55 -29.99 -24.06
C TYR A 189 0.70 -28.71 -24.15
N SER A 190 1.09 -27.62 -23.50
CA SER A 190 0.43 -26.32 -23.67
C SER A 190 0.91 -25.69 -24.98
N PRO A 191 0.06 -25.53 -26.01
CA PRO A 191 0.44 -24.78 -27.19
C PRO A 191 0.67 -23.32 -26.79
N SER A 192 1.81 -22.79 -27.21
CA SER A 192 2.14 -21.36 -27.12
C SER A 192 1.09 -20.57 -27.90
N PHE A 193 0.35 -19.69 -27.22
CA PHE A 193 -0.41 -18.62 -27.85
C PHE A 193 0.45 -17.36 -27.94
#